data_1fe441dbd8f2eb33f53fcdd0d23baa6e
#
_entry.id   1fe441dbd8f2eb33f53fcdd0d23baa6e
#
_cell.length_a   1.000
_cell.length_b   1.000
_cell.length_c   1.000
_cell.angle_alpha   90.00
_cell.angle_beta   90.00
_cell.angle_gamma   90.00
#
_symmetry.space_group_name_H-M   'P 1'
#
loop_
_entity.id
_entity.type
_entity.pdbx_description
1 polymer ?
#
loop_
_entity_poly.entity_id
_entity_poly.type
_entity_poly.pdbx_seq_one_letter_code
_entity_poly.pdbx_strand_id
1 'polypeptide(L)'
;MDLKFTVTERFLRYVTIDTQSDPNSGTCPSTAKQKNLGLLLVTELLDMGLHDAHLDDNGYVYATVPANSKKANVPVICFCSHMDTAPDCSGTGVKPIIHKNYQGQDLILPDDPSQVIKLNDHPELKHQLGNDVITASGTTLLGADNKAGVAEIMDACYQLINNPEIKHGDIRILFTPDEEIGRGVDKADLKKLGAYAGYTMDGESAGNMENETFSADGAKLIINGISSHPGFAKGKMQSAIKIAGQIVAALPYDLSPEGTENKEGFVHPVSISGHVETAEIDFIIRDFDDQKLKQHADVIRTIAGEVLKKFPGCSYELKIHEQYRNMKKVLDKHPEIVEYGMEAIRRAGLDARLCSIRGGTDGSRLSFMGLPCPNIFAGEHAFHSKHEWVSVQDMQKAVETILHLCMIWEEKS
;
A
#
# COMPACT_ATOMS: atom_id res chain seq x y z
N MET A 1 1.70 -1.18 -30.20
CA MET A 1 3.05 -0.63 -29.95
C MET A 1 4.05 -1.78 -30.01
N ASP A 2 5.20 -1.61 -30.65
CA ASP A 2 6.28 -2.63 -30.64
C ASP A 2 7.25 -2.24 -29.51
N LEU A 3 6.96 -2.70 -28.30
CA LEU A 3 7.66 -2.29 -27.07
C LEU A 3 8.72 -3.32 -26.70
N LYS A 4 9.92 -2.85 -26.38
CA LYS A 4 10.96 -3.68 -25.77
C LYS A 4 10.95 -3.43 -24.27
N PHE A 5 10.22 -4.25 -23.51
CA PHE A 5 10.10 -4.12 -22.08
C PHE A 5 11.43 -4.34 -21.34
N THR A 6 11.68 -3.50 -20.35
CA THR A 6 12.81 -3.59 -19.41
C THR A 6 12.33 -3.86 -17.97
N VAL A 7 11.02 -3.92 -17.75
CA VAL A 7 10.38 -4.01 -16.41
C VAL A 7 10.89 -5.20 -15.61
N THR A 8 11.02 -6.38 -16.23
CA THR A 8 11.48 -7.59 -15.54
C THR A 8 12.91 -7.46 -15.02
N GLU A 9 13.85 -6.95 -15.86
CA GLU A 9 15.24 -6.77 -15.45
C GLU A 9 15.37 -5.73 -14.33
N ARG A 10 14.59 -4.65 -14.40
CA ARG A 10 14.51 -3.61 -13.35
C ARG A 10 13.97 -4.19 -12.06
N PHE A 11 12.85 -4.87 -12.12
CA PHE A 11 12.22 -5.50 -10.96
C PHE A 11 13.17 -6.45 -10.24
N LEU A 12 13.79 -7.40 -10.98
CA LEU A 12 14.74 -8.35 -10.41
C LEU A 12 15.92 -7.68 -9.70
N ARG A 13 16.38 -6.53 -10.21
CA ARG A 13 17.43 -5.73 -9.57
C ARG A 13 16.93 -5.00 -8.33
N TYR A 14 15.75 -4.38 -8.40
CA TYR A 14 15.23 -3.55 -7.31
C TYR A 14 14.86 -4.39 -6.07
N VAL A 15 14.30 -5.57 -6.24
CA VAL A 15 13.93 -6.44 -5.12
C VAL A 15 15.12 -6.95 -4.31
N THR A 16 16.33 -6.97 -4.89
CA THR A 16 17.55 -7.36 -4.16
C THR A 16 18.05 -6.28 -3.18
N ILE A 17 17.53 -5.06 -3.28
CA ILE A 17 17.90 -3.95 -2.40
C ILE A 17 16.97 -3.96 -1.20
N ASP A 18 17.53 -4.12 -0.01
CA ASP A 18 16.76 -4.06 1.24
C ASP A 18 16.29 -2.62 1.51
N THR A 19 14.98 -2.44 1.57
CA THR A 19 14.31 -1.14 1.79
C THR A 19 13.25 -1.20 2.89
N GLN A 20 13.30 -2.23 3.74
CA GLN A 20 12.29 -2.44 4.79
C GLN A 20 12.16 -1.22 5.70
N SER A 21 10.92 -0.78 5.91
CA SER A 21 10.56 0.30 6.83
C SER A 21 10.57 -0.15 8.30
N ASP A 22 10.60 0.82 9.23
CA ASP A 22 10.56 0.58 10.69
C ASP A 22 9.47 1.44 11.35
N PRO A 23 8.37 0.84 11.81
CA PRO A 23 7.28 1.57 12.45
C PRO A 23 7.68 2.25 13.77
N ASN A 24 8.78 1.82 14.40
CA ASN A 24 9.26 2.39 15.66
C ASN A 24 10.21 3.58 15.48
N SER A 25 10.64 3.84 14.24
CA SER A 25 11.52 4.97 13.93
C SER A 25 10.75 6.28 13.90
N GLY A 26 11.37 7.34 14.44
CA GLY A 26 10.85 8.72 14.36
C GLY A 26 11.42 9.53 13.18
N THR A 27 12.24 8.92 12.31
CA THR A 27 12.84 9.60 11.16
C THR A 27 12.01 9.43 9.87
N CYS A 28 12.32 10.21 8.85
CA CYS A 28 11.82 10.05 7.48
C CYS A 28 13.01 10.13 6.50
N PRO A 29 13.30 9.07 5.73
CA PRO A 29 12.65 7.77 5.82
C PRO A 29 12.91 7.08 7.17
N SER A 30 12.05 6.14 7.54
CA SER A 30 12.14 5.40 8.80
C SER A 30 13.43 4.58 8.89
N THR A 31 13.96 4.14 7.76
CA THR A 31 15.26 3.48 7.63
C THR A 31 16.09 4.12 6.53
N ALA A 32 17.36 4.37 6.80
CA ALA A 32 18.27 4.98 5.82
C ALA A 32 18.50 4.10 4.58
N LYS A 33 18.32 2.78 4.69
CA LYS A 33 18.51 1.81 3.61
C LYS A 33 17.54 2.00 2.43
N GLN A 34 16.38 2.60 2.65
CA GLN A 34 15.44 2.96 1.58
C GLN A 34 16.07 3.91 0.55
N LYS A 35 16.96 4.81 0.99
CA LYS A 35 17.68 5.73 0.09
C LYS A 35 18.59 5.02 -0.90
N ASN A 36 18.99 3.78 -0.63
CA ASN A 36 19.83 3.01 -1.58
C ASN A 36 19.09 2.73 -2.89
N LEU A 37 17.82 2.34 -2.80
CA LEU A 37 16.99 2.20 -4.00
C LEU A 37 16.74 3.58 -4.63
N GLY A 38 16.38 4.59 -3.83
CA GLY A 38 16.15 5.94 -4.33
C GLY A 38 17.34 6.51 -5.13
N LEU A 39 18.56 6.31 -4.67
CA LEU A 39 19.79 6.72 -5.39
C LEU A 39 19.99 5.97 -6.70
N LEU A 40 19.68 4.67 -6.73
CA LEU A 40 19.71 3.88 -7.97
C LEU A 40 18.69 4.41 -8.98
N LEU A 41 17.44 4.66 -8.53
CA LEU A 41 16.39 5.17 -9.40
C LEU A 41 16.73 6.54 -9.99
N VAL A 42 17.28 7.44 -9.16
CA VAL A 42 17.78 8.76 -9.64
C VAL A 42 18.87 8.57 -10.69
N THR A 43 19.83 7.66 -10.46
CA THR A 43 20.89 7.40 -11.43
C THR A 43 20.31 6.93 -12.76
N GLU A 44 19.38 5.98 -12.75
CA GLU A 44 18.75 5.48 -13.97
C GLU A 44 17.90 6.54 -14.69
N LEU A 45 17.19 7.40 -13.95
CA LEU A 45 16.40 8.50 -14.53
C LEU A 45 17.32 9.54 -15.19
N LEU A 46 18.46 9.87 -14.54
CA LEU A 46 19.48 10.76 -15.14
C LEU A 46 20.09 10.16 -16.40
N ASP A 47 20.39 8.86 -16.40
CA ASP A 47 20.91 8.13 -17.57
C ASP A 47 19.90 8.10 -18.73
N MET A 48 18.60 8.13 -18.43
CA MET A 48 17.54 8.31 -19.43
C MET A 48 17.42 9.76 -19.94
N GLY A 49 18.17 10.72 -19.37
CA GLY A 49 18.14 12.14 -19.76
C GLY A 49 17.13 12.99 -18.98
N LEU A 50 16.54 12.50 -17.90
CA LEU A 50 15.65 13.26 -17.02
C LEU A 50 16.49 14.07 -16.02
N HIS A 51 16.95 15.24 -16.42
CA HIS A 51 17.98 16.02 -15.71
C HIS A 51 17.51 16.65 -14.39
N ASP A 52 16.20 16.67 -14.09
CA ASP A 52 15.63 17.13 -12.82
C ASP A 52 15.48 16.02 -11.79
N ALA A 53 15.80 14.78 -12.15
CA ALA A 53 15.71 13.64 -11.26
C ALA A 53 16.61 13.82 -10.02
N HIS A 54 16.03 13.69 -8.83
CA HIS A 54 16.76 13.82 -7.58
C HIS A 54 16.07 13.08 -6.45
N LEU A 55 16.87 12.71 -5.46
CA LEU A 55 16.44 12.19 -4.15
C LEU A 55 16.51 13.35 -3.15
N ASP A 56 15.42 13.63 -2.44
CA ASP A 56 15.41 14.65 -1.42
C ASP A 56 15.91 14.14 -0.05
N ASP A 57 16.03 15.03 0.92
CA ASP A 57 16.53 14.69 2.27
C ASP A 57 15.60 13.73 3.01
N ASN A 58 14.31 13.73 2.69
CA ASN A 58 13.29 12.88 3.28
C ASN A 58 13.16 11.52 2.56
N GLY A 59 13.94 11.27 1.52
CA GLY A 59 13.96 9.99 0.80
C GLY A 59 12.99 9.89 -0.36
N TYR A 60 12.35 10.97 -0.79
CA TYR A 60 11.50 10.98 -1.98
C TYR A 60 12.32 11.15 -3.25
N VAL A 61 11.98 10.38 -4.27
CA VAL A 61 12.50 10.58 -5.63
C VAL A 61 11.50 11.35 -6.46
N TYR A 62 11.97 12.43 -7.07
CA TYR A 62 11.21 13.25 -8.01
C TYR A 62 11.90 13.26 -9.36
N ALA A 63 11.11 13.21 -10.44
CA ALA A 63 11.58 13.41 -11.80
C ALA A 63 10.44 13.88 -12.70
N THR A 64 10.78 14.41 -13.88
CA THR A 64 9.83 14.80 -14.91
C THR A 64 10.20 14.18 -16.25
N VAL A 65 9.26 13.46 -16.87
CA VAL A 65 9.32 13.16 -18.30
C VAL A 65 8.73 14.37 -19.03
N PRO A 66 9.53 15.18 -19.76
CA PRO A 66 9.06 16.40 -20.39
C PRO A 66 8.10 16.10 -21.54
N ALA A 67 7.06 16.92 -21.69
CA ALA A 67 6.06 16.80 -22.74
C ALA A 67 6.70 16.69 -24.13
N ASN A 68 6.14 15.82 -24.97
CA ASN A 68 6.47 15.75 -26.39
C ASN A 68 5.29 16.13 -27.30
N SER A 69 4.12 16.45 -26.71
CA SER A 69 2.97 17.00 -27.41
C SER A 69 3.19 18.45 -27.79
N LYS A 70 2.56 18.88 -28.91
CA LYS A 70 2.50 20.28 -29.35
C LYS A 70 1.33 21.03 -28.73
N LYS A 71 0.42 20.38 -28.03
CA LYS A 71 -0.73 21.01 -27.36
C LYS A 71 -0.26 21.78 -26.13
N ALA A 72 -0.79 22.98 -25.93
CA ALA A 72 -0.31 23.91 -24.90
C ALA A 72 -0.85 23.59 -23.49
N ASN A 73 -1.94 22.84 -23.36
CA ASN A 73 -2.70 22.72 -22.10
C ASN A 73 -2.94 21.27 -21.68
N VAL A 74 -2.05 20.35 -22.02
CA VAL A 74 -2.16 18.96 -21.53
C VAL A 74 -1.95 18.98 -20.03
N PRO A 75 -2.90 18.46 -19.22
CA PRO A 75 -2.73 18.43 -17.78
C PRO A 75 -1.49 17.63 -17.38
N VAL A 76 -0.77 18.12 -16.39
CA VAL A 76 0.36 17.41 -15.79
C VAL A 76 -0.19 16.30 -14.92
N ILE A 77 0.22 15.06 -15.18
CA ILE A 77 -0.15 13.91 -14.35
C ILE A 77 1.06 13.32 -13.64
N CYS A 78 0.81 12.58 -12.55
CA CYS A 78 1.84 11.96 -11.74
C CYS A 78 1.63 10.46 -11.66
N PHE A 79 2.70 9.67 -11.77
CA PHE A 79 2.72 8.27 -11.35
C PHE A 79 3.52 8.14 -10.06
N CYS A 80 2.97 7.36 -9.12
CA CYS A 80 3.53 7.17 -7.79
C CYS A 80 3.60 5.67 -7.45
N SER A 81 4.70 5.26 -6.79
CA SER A 81 4.87 3.96 -6.15
C SER A 81 5.78 4.09 -4.95
N HIS A 82 5.64 3.21 -3.96
CA HIS A 82 6.52 3.25 -2.80
C HIS A 82 7.74 2.35 -2.97
N MET A 83 8.82 2.73 -2.30
CA MET A 83 10.13 2.05 -2.39
C MET A 83 10.35 1.08 -1.23
N ASP A 84 9.70 1.30 -0.09
CA ASP A 84 9.87 0.47 1.08
C ASP A 84 9.14 -0.86 0.96
N THR A 85 9.47 -1.77 1.84
CA THR A 85 8.79 -3.07 1.99
C THR A 85 8.31 -3.23 3.42
N ALA A 86 7.25 -4.02 3.59
CA ALA A 86 6.59 -4.27 4.85
C ALA A 86 7.54 -4.80 5.94
N PRO A 87 7.34 -4.39 7.21
CA PRO A 87 8.11 -4.91 8.34
C PRO A 87 7.70 -6.33 8.78
N ASP A 88 6.59 -6.86 8.26
CA ASP A 88 5.99 -8.13 8.69
C ASP A 88 6.85 -9.35 8.34
N CYS A 89 7.57 -9.29 7.23
CA CYS A 89 8.46 -10.35 6.76
C CYS A 89 9.79 -9.76 6.32
N SER A 90 10.89 -10.49 6.51
CA SER A 90 12.23 -10.00 6.13
C SER A 90 12.32 -9.68 4.64
N GLY A 91 12.81 -8.47 4.33
CA GLY A 91 13.18 -8.04 2.97
C GLY A 91 14.71 -8.06 2.73
N THR A 92 15.48 -8.70 3.63
CA THR A 92 16.95 -8.70 3.54
C THR A 92 17.47 -9.94 2.79
N GLY A 93 18.21 -9.73 1.73
CA GLY A 93 18.82 -10.80 0.95
C GLY A 93 17.84 -11.56 0.05
N VAL A 94 16.86 -10.85 -0.49
CA VAL A 94 15.87 -11.39 -1.43
C VAL A 94 16.57 -12.03 -2.63
N LYS A 95 16.16 -13.26 -2.95
CA LYS A 95 16.62 -14.03 -4.11
C LYS A 95 15.42 -14.30 -5.02
N PRO A 96 15.19 -13.46 -6.04
CA PRO A 96 14.05 -13.63 -6.95
C PRO A 96 14.25 -14.84 -7.86
N ILE A 97 13.17 -15.60 -8.11
CA ILE A 97 13.16 -16.81 -8.94
C ILE A 97 12.07 -16.64 -10.00
N ILE A 98 12.42 -16.81 -11.28
CA ILE A 98 11.43 -16.81 -12.37
C ILE A 98 10.99 -18.24 -12.65
N HIS A 99 9.73 -18.53 -12.43
CA HIS A 99 9.06 -19.76 -12.83
C HIS A 99 8.46 -19.55 -14.22
N LYS A 100 9.19 -19.97 -15.26
CA LYS A 100 8.76 -19.76 -16.65
C LYS A 100 7.61 -20.64 -17.04
N ASN A 101 6.67 -20.06 -17.81
CA ASN A 101 5.55 -20.77 -18.43
C ASN A 101 4.78 -21.60 -17.38
N TYR A 102 4.28 -20.93 -16.35
CA TYR A 102 3.57 -21.55 -15.23
C TYR A 102 2.37 -22.37 -15.73
N GLN A 103 2.25 -23.62 -15.27
CA GLN A 103 1.23 -24.56 -15.72
C GLN A 103 0.26 -25.00 -14.60
N GLY A 104 0.24 -24.30 -13.47
CA GLY A 104 -0.61 -24.60 -12.32
C GLY A 104 0.02 -25.59 -11.32
N GLN A 105 1.31 -25.88 -11.44
CA GLN A 105 2.07 -26.66 -10.47
C GLN A 105 2.28 -25.89 -9.17
N ASP A 106 2.41 -26.63 -8.06
CA ASP A 106 2.85 -26.03 -6.79
C ASP A 106 4.26 -25.46 -6.94
N LEU A 107 4.49 -24.26 -6.42
CA LEU A 107 5.80 -23.61 -6.41
C LEU A 107 6.48 -23.84 -5.06
N ILE A 108 7.40 -24.78 -5.03
CA ILE A 108 8.20 -25.10 -3.82
C ILE A 108 9.37 -24.12 -3.77
N LEU A 109 9.51 -23.36 -2.69
CA LEU A 109 10.54 -22.35 -2.54
C LEU A 109 11.85 -22.98 -2.02
N PRO A 110 12.97 -22.87 -2.77
CA PRO A 110 14.13 -23.77 -2.56
C PRO A 110 14.92 -23.54 -1.26
N ASP A 111 14.94 -22.31 -0.72
CA ASP A 111 15.68 -22.03 0.52
C ASP A 111 14.88 -22.41 1.78
N ASP A 112 13.55 -22.63 1.64
CA ASP A 112 12.68 -23.21 2.68
C ASP A 112 11.58 -24.04 2.00
N PRO A 113 11.82 -25.35 1.72
CA PRO A 113 10.85 -26.21 1.03
C PRO A 113 9.54 -26.47 1.79
N SER A 114 9.42 -26.02 3.04
CA SER A 114 8.14 -25.98 3.75
C SER A 114 7.21 -24.86 3.25
N GLN A 115 7.76 -23.85 2.58
CA GLN A 115 7.02 -22.79 1.92
C GLN A 115 6.64 -23.25 0.50
N VAL A 116 5.35 -23.45 0.30
CA VAL A 116 4.80 -23.92 -0.98
C VAL A 116 3.65 -23.05 -1.38
N ILE A 117 3.78 -22.34 -2.51
CA ILE A 117 2.70 -21.53 -3.07
C ILE A 117 1.81 -22.45 -3.91
N LYS A 118 0.58 -22.67 -3.46
CA LYS A 118 -0.37 -23.60 -4.09
C LYS A 118 -1.49 -22.85 -4.75
N LEU A 119 -1.91 -23.36 -5.92
CA LEU A 119 -3.04 -22.80 -6.66
C LEU A 119 -4.34 -22.72 -5.85
N ASN A 120 -4.56 -23.67 -4.93
CA ASN A 120 -5.77 -23.67 -4.11
C ASN A 120 -5.75 -22.59 -3.02
N ASP A 121 -4.56 -22.22 -2.54
CA ASP A 121 -4.36 -21.18 -1.52
C ASP A 121 -4.26 -19.78 -2.14
N HIS A 122 -3.87 -19.72 -3.44
CA HIS A 122 -3.70 -18.50 -4.24
C HIS A 122 -4.47 -18.64 -5.56
N PRO A 123 -5.80 -18.51 -5.56
CA PRO A 123 -6.65 -18.76 -6.73
C PRO A 123 -6.38 -17.83 -7.92
N GLU A 124 -5.76 -16.67 -7.68
CA GLU A 124 -5.35 -15.68 -8.70
C GLU A 124 -4.30 -16.25 -9.67
N LEU A 125 -3.49 -17.22 -9.22
CA LEU A 125 -2.54 -17.95 -10.07
C LEU A 125 -3.20 -18.67 -11.25
N LYS A 126 -4.52 -18.92 -11.22
CA LYS A 126 -5.26 -19.47 -12.37
C LYS A 126 -5.20 -18.57 -13.60
N HIS A 127 -5.07 -17.28 -13.40
CA HIS A 127 -4.95 -16.30 -14.47
C HIS A 127 -3.54 -16.23 -15.05
N GLN A 128 -2.57 -16.89 -14.39
CA GLN A 128 -1.15 -16.87 -14.77
C GLN A 128 -0.72 -18.12 -15.55
N LEU A 129 -1.65 -19.00 -15.95
CA LEU A 129 -1.31 -20.17 -16.77
C LEU A 129 -0.68 -19.74 -18.10
N GLY A 130 0.54 -20.22 -18.36
CA GLY A 130 1.33 -19.85 -19.53
C GLY A 130 2.22 -18.61 -19.34
N ASN A 131 2.05 -17.86 -18.27
CA ASN A 131 2.85 -16.70 -17.93
C ASN A 131 4.10 -17.08 -17.12
N ASP A 132 5.04 -16.14 -17.00
CA ASP A 132 6.20 -16.25 -16.14
C ASP A 132 5.88 -15.63 -14.77
N VAL A 133 5.98 -16.43 -13.69
CA VAL A 133 5.73 -15.98 -12.31
C VAL A 133 7.04 -15.79 -11.56
N ILE A 134 7.19 -14.72 -10.82
CA ILE A 134 8.37 -14.43 -10.00
C ILE A 134 8.00 -14.58 -8.52
N THR A 135 8.85 -15.29 -7.76
CA THR A 135 8.74 -15.47 -6.31
C THR A 135 10.07 -15.19 -5.62
N ALA A 136 10.08 -15.04 -4.31
CA ALA A 136 11.29 -15.16 -3.51
C ALA A 136 11.67 -16.65 -3.31
N SER A 137 12.81 -16.92 -2.62
CA SER A 137 13.34 -18.26 -2.41
C SER A 137 12.77 -18.99 -1.16
N GLY A 138 11.89 -18.34 -0.37
CA GLY A 138 11.20 -18.93 0.79
C GLY A 138 11.64 -18.41 2.15
N THR A 139 12.70 -17.62 2.24
CA THR A 139 13.20 -17.06 3.52
C THR A 139 12.85 -15.59 3.73
N THR A 140 12.41 -14.91 2.69
CA THR A 140 12.07 -13.49 2.68
C THR A 140 10.73 -13.27 1.95
N LEU A 141 10.14 -12.08 2.09
CA LEU A 141 9.18 -11.58 1.10
C LEU A 141 9.89 -11.39 -0.25
N LEU A 142 9.14 -11.13 -1.33
CA LEU A 142 9.71 -10.80 -2.65
C LEU A 142 9.99 -9.29 -2.77
N GLY A 143 9.08 -8.45 -2.26
CA GLY A 143 9.08 -7.01 -2.43
C GLY A 143 8.42 -6.57 -3.75
N ALA A 144 7.48 -7.38 -4.28
CA ALA A 144 6.63 -6.99 -5.39
C ALA A 144 5.80 -5.77 -4.98
N ASP A 145 5.29 -5.79 -3.79
CA ASP A 145 4.72 -4.66 -3.08
C ASP A 145 5.84 -3.77 -2.50
N ASN A 146 6.15 -2.62 -3.10
CA ASN A 146 5.61 -2.13 -4.39
C ASN A 146 6.75 -1.83 -5.40
N LYS A 147 7.80 -2.67 -5.40
CA LYS A 147 8.88 -2.52 -6.38
C LYS A 147 8.47 -2.96 -7.80
N ALA A 148 7.31 -3.66 -7.94
CA ALA A 148 6.70 -3.91 -9.23
C ALA A 148 6.25 -2.59 -9.85
N GLY A 149 5.43 -1.80 -9.15
CA GLY A 149 5.00 -0.50 -9.61
C GLY A 149 6.17 0.47 -9.86
N VAL A 150 7.21 0.45 -9.00
CA VAL A 150 8.44 1.21 -9.26
C VAL A 150 9.07 0.81 -10.58
N ALA A 151 9.21 -0.49 -10.87
CA ALA A 151 9.82 -0.98 -12.11
C ALA A 151 8.98 -0.65 -13.35
N GLU A 152 7.65 -0.70 -13.23
CA GLU A 152 6.68 -0.36 -14.25
C GLU A 152 6.75 1.11 -14.65
N ILE A 153 6.77 2.02 -13.66
CA ILE A 153 6.92 3.46 -13.89
C ILE A 153 8.28 3.74 -14.55
N MET A 154 9.35 3.10 -14.10
CA MET A 154 10.69 3.27 -14.67
C MET A 154 10.78 2.76 -16.13
N ASP A 155 10.12 1.63 -16.43
CA ASP A 155 10.05 1.15 -17.83
C ASP A 155 9.16 2.07 -18.68
N ALA A 156 8.03 2.55 -18.16
CA ALA A 156 7.19 3.50 -18.86
C ALA A 156 7.96 4.79 -19.20
N CYS A 157 8.77 5.33 -18.28
CA CYS A 157 9.67 6.46 -18.58
C CYS A 157 10.63 6.13 -19.74
N TYR A 158 11.26 4.95 -19.71
CA TYR A 158 12.13 4.49 -20.79
C TYR A 158 11.40 4.41 -22.12
N GLN A 159 10.18 3.87 -22.14
CA GLN A 159 9.36 3.77 -23.36
C GLN A 159 8.96 5.15 -23.89
N LEU A 160 8.50 6.07 -23.04
CA LEU A 160 8.08 7.41 -23.44
C LEU A 160 9.22 8.21 -24.08
N ILE A 161 10.45 8.04 -23.56
CA ILE A 161 11.63 8.74 -24.08
C ILE A 161 12.06 8.15 -25.42
N ASN A 162 12.00 6.82 -25.57
CA ASN A 162 12.52 6.13 -26.78
C ASN A 162 11.48 6.00 -27.89
N ASN A 163 10.19 6.27 -27.64
CA ASN A 163 9.12 6.17 -28.62
C ASN A 163 8.39 7.52 -28.77
N PRO A 164 8.96 8.50 -29.48
CA PRO A 164 8.42 9.85 -29.58
C PRO A 164 7.05 9.94 -30.27
N GLU A 165 6.57 8.87 -30.89
CA GLU A 165 5.22 8.73 -31.41
C GLU A 165 4.16 8.61 -30.31
N ILE A 166 4.52 8.17 -29.10
CA ILE A 166 3.65 8.16 -27.93
C ILE A 166 3.54 9.59 -27.41
N LYS A 167 2.42 10.28 -27.75
CA LYS A 167 2.24 11.68 -27.40
C LYS A 167 1.73 11.81 -25.96
N HIS A 168 2.35 12.74 -25.22
CA HIS A 168 2.01 13.00 -23.82
C HIS A 168 2.34 14.46 -23.41
N GLY A 169 1.70 14.91 -22.33
CA GLY A 169 2.08 16.12 -21.59
C GLY A 169 3.27 15.86 -20.65
N ASP A 170 3.52 16.82 -19.75
CA ASP A 170 4.50 16.59 -18.68
C ASP A 170 4.02 15.49 -17.74
N ILE A 171 4.88 14.51 -17.45
CA ILE A 171 4.61 13.42 -16.53
C ILE A 171 5.53 13.58 -15.31
N ARG A 172 4.94 13.69 -14.13
CA ARG A 172 5.67 13.71 -12.86
C ARG A 172 5.85 12.29 -12.35
N ILE A 173 7.03 12.02 -11.82
CA ILE A 173 7.36 10.76 -11.15
C ILE A 173 7.58 11.05 -9.68
N LEU A 174 6.95 10.24 -8.83
CA LEU A 174 7.11 10.29 -7.38
C LEU A 174 7.33 8.88 -6.86
N PHE A 175 8.50 8.63 -6.25
CA PHE A 175 8.69 7.41 -5.45
C PHE A 175 8.78 7.80 -3.98
N THR A 176 7.99 7.12 -3.16
CA THR A 176 7.79 7.42 -1.74
C THR A 176 8.53 6.43 -0.84
N PRO A 177 9.02 6.85 0.32
CA PRO A 177 9.42 5.96 1.41
C PRO A 177 8.25 5.70 2.36
N ASP A 178 8.36 4.72 3.26
CA ASP A 178 7.51 4.56 4.46
C ASP A 178 6.00 4.41 4.22
N GLU A 179 5.56 3.98 3.04
CA GLU A 179 4.14 3.70 2.78
C GLU A 179 3.61 2.63 3.72
N GLU A 180 4.34 1.54 3.85
CA GLU A 180 4.01 0.32 4.60
C GLU A 180 3.78 0.55 6.12
N ILE A 181 4.19 1.70 6.61
CA ILE A 181 3.94 2.14 7.98
C ILE A 181 3.01 3.36 8.04
N GLY A 182 2.28 3.62 6.93
CA GLY A 182 1.26 4.68 6.82
C GLY A 182 1.82 6.10 6.81
N ARG A 183 3.08 6.31 6.43
CA ARG A 183 3.76 7.61 6.42
C ARG A 183 4.28 8.02 5.03
N GLY A 184 3.93 7.27 3.99
CA GLY A 184 4.47 7.40 2.64
C GLY A 184 4.50 8.82 2.10
N VAL A 185 3.46 9.59 2.27
CA VAL A 185 3.36 10.94 1.71
C VAL A 185 3.45 12.09 2.72
N ASP A 186 3.81 11.81 3.99
CA ASP A 186 3.85 12.81 5.07
C ASP A 186 4.71 14.04 4.76
N LYS A 187 5.78 13.86 3.99
CA LYS A 187 6.73 14.91 3.61
C LYS A 187 6.78 15.18 2.11
N ALA A 188 5.84 14.61 1.33
CA ALA A 188 5.78 14.83 -0.11
C ALA A 188 5.46 16.31 -0.42
N ASP A 189 6.24 16.92 -1.32
CA ASP A 189 6.04 18.29 -1.76
C ASP A 189 5.15 18.35 -3.00
N LEU A 190 3.83 18.46 -2.80
CA LEU A 190 2.85 18.53 -3.88
C LEU A 190 2.97 19.81 -4.71
N LYS A 191 3.50 20.90 -4.15
CA LYS A 191 3.73 22.15 -4.92
C LYS A 191 4.85 21.96 -5.93
N LYS A 192 5.93 21.29 -5.51
CA LYS A 192 7.03 20.92 -6.37
C LYS A 192 6.57 19.90 -7.44
N LEU A 193 5.74 18.93 -7.05
CA LEU A 193 5.15 17.97 -7.98
C LEU A 193 4.31 18.68 -9.04
N GLY A 194 3.45 19.61 -8.66
CA GLY A 194 2.68 20.46 -9.58
C GLY A 194 1.77 19.69 -10.56
N ALA A 195 1.31 18.51 -10.17
CA ALA A 195 0.43 17.66 -10.98
C ALA A 195 -1.05 17.99 -10.71
N TYR A 196 -1.88 17.83 -11.75
CA TYR A 196 -3.34 17.95 -11.69
C TYR A 196 -3.98 16.68 -11.11
N ALA A 197 -3.46 15.51 -11.49
CA ALA A 197 -3.92 14.19 -11.04
C ALA A 197 -2.74 13.27 -10.82
N GLY A 198 -2.90 12.29 -9.93
CA GLY A 198 -1.95 11.22 -9.71
C GLY A 198 -2.56 9.84 -9.97
N TYR A 199 -1.72 8.84 -10.09
CA TYR A 199 -2.07 7.42 -10.14
C TYR A 199 -1.00 6.65 -9.37
N THR A 200 -1.39 5.94 -8.31
CA THR A 200 -0.50 4.95 -7.69
C THR A 200 -0.51 3.66 -8.51
N MET A 201 0.66 3.06 -8.68
CA MET A 201 0.83 1.72 -9.27
C MET A 201 1.12 0.78 -8.11
N ASP A 202 0.06 0.28 -7.44
CA ASP A 202 0.15 -0.35 -6.12
C ASP A 202 -1.03 -1.31 -5.88
N GLY A 203 -1.52 -1.92 -6.96
CA GLY A 203 -2.70 -2.79 -6.90
C GLY A 203 -2.40 -4.24 -7.31
N GLU A 204 -3.31 -5.11 -6.93
CA GLU A 204 -3.19 -6.55 -7.17
C GLU A 204 -3.36 -6.93 -8.66
N SER A 205 -4.43 -7.59 -8.96
CA SER A 205 -4.69 -8.29 -10.23
C SER A 205 -4.76 -7.37 -11.44
N ALA A 206 -4.15 -7.78 -12.53
CA ALA A 206 -4.21 -7.08 -13.82
C ALA A 206 -5.67 -6.78 -14.24
N GLY A 207 -5.89 -5.55 -14.68
CA GLY A 207 -7.21 -5.04 -15.06
C GLY A 207 -7.97 -4.34 -13.94
N ASN A 208 -7.52 -4.42 -12.69
CA ASN A 208 -8.14 -3.72 -11.58
C ASN A 208 -7.72 -2.25 -11.51
N MET A 209 -8.66 -1.40 -11.16
CA MET A 209 -8.43 -0.02 -10.74
C MET A 209 -9.24 0.23 -9.48
N GLU A 210 -8.62 0.79 -8.47
CA GLU A 210 -9.29 1.09 -7.22
C GLU A 210 -9.50 2.61 -7.09
N ASN A 211 -10.75 3.00 -6.90
CA ASN A 211 -11.13 4.39 -6.63
C ASN A 211 -11.76 4.59 -5.26
N GLU A 212 -11.76 3.56 -4.46
CA GLU A 212 -12.41 3.53 -3.15
C GLU A 212 -11.55 2.77 -2.15
N THR A 213 -11.28 3.39 -1.00
CA THR A 213 -10.53 2.79 0.10
C THR A 213 -11.36 2.80 1.38
N PHE A 214 -10.98 2.03 2.39
CA PHE A 214 -11.46 2.31 3.72
C PHE A 214 -11.19 3.77 4.10
N SER A 215 -12.03 4.29 4.98
CA SER A 215 -11.66 5.33 5.94
C SER A 215 -11.09 4.65 7.18
N ALA A 216 -10.12 5.27 7.82
CA ALA A 216 -9.37 4.69 8.93
C ALA A 216 -9.26 5.65 10.11
N ASP A 217 -9.54 5.13 11.29
CA ASP A 217 -9.20 5.73 12.57
C ASP A 217 -8.31 4.78 13.37
N GLY A 218 -7.38 5.36 14.15
CA GLY A 218 -6.71 4.67 15.24
C GLY A 218 -7.39 5.00 16.56
N ALA A 219 -7.41 4.05 17.49
CA ALA A 219 -7.92 4.31 18.83
C ALA A 219 -6.98 3.72 19.88
N LYS A 220 -6.73 4.50 20.94
CA LYS A 220 -5.97 4.06 22.11
C LYS A 220 -6.88 4.07 23.33
N LEU A 221 -7.07 2.92 23.95
CA LEU A 221 -7.79 2.76 25.19
C LEU A 221 -6.80 2.60 26.34
N ILE A 222 -6.80 3.56 27.24
CA ILE A 222 -5.96 3.57 28.45
C ILE A 222 -6.85 3.20 29.64
N ILE A 223 -6.47 2.16 30.39
CA ILE A 223 -7.22 1.63 31.53
C ILE A 223 -6.41 1.87 32.80
N ASN A 224 -7.01 2.48 33.79
CA ASN A 224 -6.42 2.69 35.11
C ASN A 224 -7.05 1.71 36.11
N GLY A 225 -6.21 0.84 36.65
CA GLY A 225 -6.53 -0.16 37.65
C GLY A 225 -6.18 0.27 39.08
N ILE A 226 -6.30 -0.67 40.01
CA ILE A 226 -5.91 -0.47 41.43
C ILE A 226 -4.90 -1.54 41.80
N SER A 227 -3.68 -1.11 42.11
CA SER A 227 -2.61 -2.00 42.53
C SER A 227 -2.70 -2.38 44.02
N SER A 228 -2.25 -3.58 44.35
CA SER A 228 -2.04 -4.06 45.70
C SER A 228 -1.04 -5.21 45.69
N HIS A 229 -0.41 -5.48 46.83
CA HIS A 229 0.47 -6.64 46.94
C HIS A 229 -0.33 -7.95 46.70
N PRO A 230 0.10 -8.83 45.78
CA PRO A 230 -0.67 -10.02 45.38
C PRO A 230 -1.12 -10.92 46.54
N GLY A 231 -0.26 -11.10 47.55
CA GLY A 231 -0.58 -11.89 48.77
C GLY A 231 -1.70 -11.27 49.63
N PHE A 232 -2.03 -9.99 49.46
CA PHE A 232 -3.04 -9.27 50.25
C PHE A 232 -4.10 -8.61 49.34
N ALA A 233 -4.25 -9.09 48.11
CA ALA A 233 -5.04 -8.45 47.04
C ALA A 233 -6.55 -8.68 47.13
N LYS A 234 -7.02 -9.61 47.97
CA LYS A 234 -8.45 -9.96 48.08
C LYS A 234 -9.29 -8.71 48.45
N GLY A 235 -10.19 -8.36 47.55
CA GLY A 235 -11.09 -7.20 47.71
C GLY A 235 -10.40 -5.83 47.55
N LYS A 236 -9.13 -5.78 47.13
CA LYS A 236 -8.33 -4.53 47.00
C LYS A 236 -7.79 -4.32 45.59
N MET A 237 -7.25 -5.37 44.96
CA MET A 237 -6.63 -5.26 43.63
C MET A 237 -7.68 -5.33 42.53
N GLN A 238 -7.56 -4.41 41.57
CA GLN A 238 -8.32 -4.43 40.32
C GLN A 238 -7.34 -4.22 39.17
N SER A 239 -6.88 -5.32 38.58
CA SER A 239 -5.77 -5.31 37.62
C SER A 239 -6.19 -4.76 36.25
N ALA A 240 -5.55 -3.69 35.78
CA ALA A 240 -5.78 -3.10 34.47
C ALA A 240 -5.53 -4.11 33.33
N ILE A 241 -4.50 -4.96 33.40
CA ILE A 241 -4.24 -6.02 32.40
C ILE A 241 -5.42 -7.01 32.31
N LYS A 242 -6.01 -7.40 33.46
CA LYS A 242 -7.17 -8.32 33.47
C LYS A 242 -8.42 -7.65 32.88
N ILE A 243 -8.60 -6.36 33.14
CA ILE A 243 -9.69 -5.56 32.56
C ILE A 243 -9.49 -5.47 31.04
N ALA A 244 -8.27 -5.15 30.59
CA ALA A 244 -7.93 -5.07 29.16
C ALA A 244 -8.22 -6.41 28.43
N GLY A 245 -7.79 -7.53 29.00
CA GLY A 245 -8.09 -8.86 28.46
C GLY A 245 -9.59 -9.16 28.37
N GLN A 246 -10.41 -8.71 29.34
CA GLN A 246 -11.87 -8.86 29.27
C GLN A 246 -12.50 -7.98 28.21
N ILE A 247 -11.98 -6.77 27.98
CA ILE A 247 -12.45 -5.89 26.91
C ILE A 247 -12.18 -6.51 25.54
N VAL A 248 -10.94 -6.98 25.29
CA VAL A 248 -10.57 -7.65 24.04
C VAL A 248 -11.43 -8.89 23.80
N ALA A 249 -11.62 -9.73 24.84
CA ALA A 249 -12.43 -10.94 24.74
C ALA A 249 -13.95 -10.67 24.52
N ALA A 250 -14.41 -9.47 24.79
CA ALA A 250 -15.81 -9.07 24.60
C ALA A 250 -16.09 -8.42 23.23
N LEU A 251 -15.04 -8.23 22.40
CA LEU A 251 -15.23 -7.70 21.04
C LEU A 251 -16.02 -8.70 20.18
N PRO A 252 -17.00 -8.25 19.40
CA PRO A 252 -17.81 -9.13 18.56
C PRO A 252 -16.99 -9.68 17.38
N TYR A 253 -17.12 -10.97 17.11
CA TYR A 253 -16.42 -11.64 16.01
C TYR A 253 -16.86 -11.09 14.64
N ASP A 254 -18.13 -10.79 14.46
CA ASP A 254 -18.71 -10.20 13.25
C ASP A 254 -18.34 -8.73 13.01
N LEU A 255 -17.50 -8.16 13.88
CA LEU A 255 -16.86 -6.85 13.72
C LEU A 255 -15.32 -6.96 13.76
N SER A 256 -14.77 -8.14 13.56
CA SER A 256 -13.32 -8.37 13.48
C SER A 256 -12.85 -8.52 12.03
N PRO A 257 -11.56 -8.35 11.72
CA PRO A 257 -11.04 -8.64 10.37
C PRO A 257 -11.32 -10.08 9.93
N GLU A 258 -11.25 -11.03 10.88
CA GLU A 258 -11.47 -12.46 10.63
C GLU A 258 -12.94 -12.81 10.36
N GLY A 259 -13.86 -11.94 10.76
CA GLY A 259 -15.31 -12.14 10.63
C GLY A 259 -15.99 -11.26 9.58
N THR A 260 -15.22 -10.43 8.85
CA THR A 260 -15.78 -9.45 7.91
C THR A 260 -15.14 -9.56 6.52
N GLU A 261 -15.92 -9.23 5.49
CA GLU A 261 -15.48 -9.25 4.09
C GLU A 261 -16.09 -8.10 3.27
N ASN A 262 -15.68 -7.96 2.02
CA ASN A 262 -16.22 -6.99 1.07
C ASN A 262 -16.26 -5.54 1.62
N LYS A 263 -17.45 -4.96 1.74
CA LYS A 263 -17.69 -3.59 2.22
C LYS A 263 -17.93 -3.49 3.73
N GLU A 264 -17.75 -4.56 4.47
CA GLU A 264 -17.93 -4.58 5.91
C GLU A 264 -16.70 -4.00 6.62
N GLY A 265 -16.94 -3.10 7.57
CA GLY A 265 -15.91 -2.52 8.40
C GLY A 265 -15.54 -3.39 9.60
N PHE A 266 -14.48 -3.02 10.31
CA PHE A 266 -14.04 -3.77 11.49
C PHE A 266 -13.37 -2.92 12.57
N VAL A 267 -13.28 -3.51 13.76
CA VAL A 267 -12.45 -3.06 14.89
C VAL A 267 -11.45 -4.17 15.22
N HIS A 268 -10.17 -3.82 15.24
CA HIS A 268 -9.12 -4.80 15.54
C HIS A 268 -8.15 -4.27 16.60
N PRO A 269 -7.96 -4.99 17.73
CA PRO A 269 -6.91 -4.68 18.69
C PRO A 269 -5.56 -5.14 18.13
N VAL A 270 -4.65 -4.20 17.85
CA VAL A 270 -3.32 -4.50 17.27
C VAL A 270 -2.23 -4.65 18.32
N SER A 271 -2.42 -4.07 19.51
CA SER A 271 -1.49 -4.25 20.63
C SER A 271 -2.20 -4.18 21.97
N ILE A 272 -1.64 -4.86 22.95
CA ILE A 272 -2.02 -4.77 24.35
C ILE A 272 -0.74 -4.75 25.19
N SER A 273 -0.60 -3.74 26.05
CA SER A 273 0.54 -3.61 26.95
C SER A 273 0.12 -3.09 28.31
N GLY A 274 0.95 -3.29 29.33
CA GLY A 274 0.70 -2.66 30.63
C GLY A 274 1.06 -3.50 31.84
N HIS A 275 0.62 -2.98 32.99
CA HIS A 275 0.84 -3.52 34.32
C HIS A 275 -0.47 -3.59 35.12
N VAL A 276 -0.38 -3.92 36.42
CA VAL A 276 -1.58 -4.00 37.28
C VAL A 276 -2.30 -2.66 37.38
N GLU A 277 -1.56 -1.56 37.44
CA GLU A 277 -2.09 -0.21 37.66
C GLU A 277 -2.55 0.48 36.37
N THR A 278 -1.89 0.20 35.24
CA THR A 278 -2.23 0.79 33.94
C THR A 278 -2.05 -0.22 32.83
N ALA A 279 -2.98 -0.28 31.89
CA ALA A 279 -2.86 -1.03 30.65
C ALA A 279 -3.37 -0.20 29.47
N GLU A 280 -2.80 -0.44 28.30
CA GLU A 280 -3.16 0.22 27.06
C GLU A 280 -3.51 -0.84 26.00
N ILE A 281 -4.52 -0.52 25.19
CA ILE A 281 -4.88 -1.29 24.01
C ILE A 281 -4.90 -0.32 22.83
N ASP A 282 -4.13 -0.62 21.79
CA ASP A 282 -4.21 0.10 20.53
C ASP A 282 -5.13 -0.66 19.56
N PHE A 283 -6.02 0.09 18.91
CA PHE A 283 -6.98 -0.42 17.93
C PHE A 283 -6.81 0.25 16.59
N ILE A 284 -7.11 -0.47 15.54
CA ILE A 284 -7.43 0.08 14.22
C ILE A 284 -8.94 -0.08 13.98
N ILE A 285 -9.57 0.95 13.41
CA ILE A 285 -10.97 1.00 13.06
C ILE A 285 -11.05 1.30 11.57
N ARG A 286 -11.79 0.49 10.82
CA ARG A 286 -11.91 0.58 9.37
C ARG A 286 -13.36 0.47 8.94
N ASP A 287 -13.80 1.33 8.02
CA ASP A 287 -15.06 1.20 7.28
C ASP A 287 -15.01 2.08 6.03
N PHE A 288 -15.81 1.76 5.02
CA PHE A 288 -15.97 2.62 3.84
C PHE A 288 -16.83 3.87 4.13
N ASP A 289 -17.64 3.82 5.19
CA ASP A 289 -18.50 4.91 5.63
C ASP A 289 -17.99 5.55 6.93
N ASP A 290 -17.70 6.86 6.90
CA ASP A 290 -17.24 7.61 8.07
C ASP A 290 -18.23 7.63 9.25
N GLN A 291 -19.54 7.48 8.98
CA GLN A 291 -20.52 7.41 10.06
C GLN A 291 -20.40 6.08 10.80
N LYS A 292 -20.12 4.99 10.07
CA LYS A 292 -19.89 3.68 10.68
C LYS A 292 -18.58 3.64 11.47
N LEU A 293 -17.52 4.35 11.06
CA LEU A 293 -16.32 4.49 11.89
C LEU A 293 -16.64 4.99 13.30
N LYS A 294 -17.50 6.00 13.40
CA LYS A 294 -17.95 6.52 14.71
C LYS A 294 -18.73 5.47 15.49
N GLN A 295 -19.62 4.72 14.82
CA GLN A 295 -20.37 3.64 15.46
C GLN A 295 -19.44 2.53 15.96
N HIS A 296 -18.41 2.17 15.20
CA HIS A 296 -17.41 1.20 15.61
C HIS A 296 -16.61 1.67 16.83
N ALA A 297 -16.23 2.95 16.88
CA ALA A 297 -15.60 3.54 18.06
C ALA A 297 -16.53 3.52 19.29
N ASP A 298 -17.84 3.70 19.09
CA ASP A 298 -18.83 3.61 20.16
C ASP A 298 -19.01 2.17 20.67
N VAL A 299 -18.78 1.15 19.84
CA VAL A 299 -18.72 -0.26 20.29
C VAL A 299 -17.59 -0.44 21.30
N ILE A 300 -16.37 0.06 21.01
CA ILE A 300 -15.24 0.01 21.96
C ILE A 300 -15.63 0.70 23.29
N ARG A 301 -16.21 1.89 23.20
CA ARG A 301 -16.63 2.68 24.37
C ARG A 301 -17.67 1.94 25.21
N THR A 302 -18.65 1.33 24.55
CA THR A 302 -19.71 0.57 25.21
C THR A 302 -19.14 -0.64 25.93
N ILE A 303 -18.32 -1.44 25.28
CA ILE A 303 -17.69 -2.64 25.84
C ILE A 303 -16.80 -2.27 27.04
N ALA A 304 -15.96 -1.23 26.89
CA ALA A 304 -15.12 -0.76 27.98
C ALA A 304 -15.96 -0.33 29.19
N GLY A 305 -17.04 0.42 28.96
CA GLY A 305 -17.97 0.85 30.01
C GLY A 305 -18.67 -0.33 30.70
N GLU A 306 -19.14 -1.32 29.95
CA GLU A 306 -19.79 -2.51 30.53
C GLU A 306 -18.83 -3.38 31.35
N VAL A 307 -17.60 -3.57 30.86
CA VAL A 307 -16.58 -4.31 31.61
C VAL A 307 -16.23 -3.60 32.91
N LEU A 308 -16.02 -2.26 32.86
CA LEU A 308 -15.64 -1.48 34.04
C LEU A 308 -16.71 -1.41 35.11
N LYS A 309 -18.00 -1.64 34.83
CA LYS A 309 -19.03 -1.78 35.86
C LYS A 309 -18.70 -2.83 36.93
N LYS A 310 -17.91 -3.83 36.58
CA LYS A 310 -17.44 -4.89 37.48
C LYS A 310 -16.24 -4.48 38.34
N PHE A 311 -15.65 -3.32 38.07
CA PHE A 311 -14.40 -2.85 38.68
C PHE A 311 -14.55 -1.44 39.23
N PRO A 312 -15.28 -1.28 40.37
CA PRO A 312 -15.51 0.04 40.97
C PRO A 312 -14.20 0.68 41.39
N GLY A 313 -13.98 1.92 41.01
CA GLY A 313 -12.75 2.67 41.27
C GLY A 313 -11.73 2.62 40.13
N CYS A 314 -11.94 1.77 39.13
CA CYS A 314 -11.17 1.83 37.88
C CYS A 314 -11.79 2.82 36.90
N SER A 315 -10.97 3.31 35.96
CA SER A 315 -11.39 4.24 34.92
C SER A 315 -10.75 3.88 33.59
N TYR A 316 -11.28 4.46 32.50
CA TYR A 316 -10.62 4.40 31.20
C TYR A 316 -10.70 5.73 30.48
N GLU A 317 -9.77 5.92 29.54
CA GLU A 317 -9.77 7.01 28.56
C GLU A 317 -9.67 6.40 27.17
N LEU A 318 -10.54 6.78 26.24
CA LEU A 318 -10.51 6.37 24.84
C LEU A 318 -10.13 7.57 23.98
N LYS A 319 -8.93 7.53 23.36
CA LYS A 319 -8.42 8.51 22.41
C LYS A 319 -8.59 7.98 21.01
N ILE A 320 -9.22 8.75 20.13
CA ILE A 320 -9.43 8.40 18.73
C ILE A 320 -8.71 9.44 17.90
N HIS A 321 -7.99 9.00 16.86
CA HIS A 321 -7.32 9.87 15.90
C HIS A 321 -7.58 9.41 14.48
N GLU A 322 -7.78 10.36 13.60
CA GLU A 322 -7.93 10.11 12.17
C GLU A 322 -6.60 9.70 11.56
N GLN A 323 -6.61 8.65 10.72
CA GLN A 323 -5.45 8.21 9.96
C GLN A 323 -5.56 8.63 8.49
N TYR A 324 -6.63 8.20 7.82
CA TYR A 324 -6.95 8.61 6.44
C TYR A 324 -8.45 8.45 6.17
N ARG A 325 -8.91 8.98 5.02
CA ARG A 325 -10.31 8.89 4.59
C ARG A 325 -10.42 8.24 3.22
N ASN A 326 -11.62 7.72 2.93
CA ASN A 326 -11.96 7.09 1.67
C ASN A 326 -11.75 8.06 0.49
N MET A 327 -10.82 7.71 -0.41
CA MET A 327 -10.44 8.55 -1.56
C MET A 327 -11.60 8.79 -2.53
N LYS A 328 -12.62 7.94 -2.55
CA LYS A 328 -13.80 8.10 -3.38
C LYS A 328 -14.45 9.47 -3.24
N LYS A 329 -14.44 10.06 -2.03
CA LYS A 329 -14.98 11.40 -1.76
C LYS A 329 -14.32 12.52 -2.57
N VAL A 330 -13.05 12.33 -2.92
CA VAL A 330 -12.29 13.24 -3.76
C VAL A 330 -12.49 12.87 -5.22
N LEU A 331 -12.31 11.61 -5.57
CA LEU A 331 -12.37 11.10 -6.94
C LEU A 331 -13.74 11.26 -7.60
N ASP A 332 -14.83 11.17 -6.85
CA ASP A 332 -16.19 11.44 -7.38
C ASP A 332 -16.37 12.88 -7.90
N LYS A 333 -15.49 13.81 -7.53
CA LYS A 333 -15.48 15.19 -8.03
C LYS A 333 -14.62 15.35 -9.30
N HIS A 334 -13.86 14.33 -9.66
CA HIS A 334 -12.93 14.28 -10.78
C HIS A 334 -13.12 12.97 -11.58
N PRO A 335 -14.33 12.70 -12.12
CA PRO A 335 -14.66 11.41 -12.73
C PRO A 335 -13.75 11.06 -13.92
N GLU A 336 -13.26 12.09 -14.65
CA GLU A 336 -12.34 11.92 -15.79
C GLU A 336 -11.06 11.16 -15.42
N ILE A 337 -10.56 11.31 -14.19
CA ILE A 337 -9.34 10.64 -13.73
C ILE A 337 -9.56 9.12 -13.70
N VAL A 338 -10.71 8.69 -13.16
CA VAL A 338 -11.08 7.27 -13.09
C VAL A 338 -11.45 6.74 -14.48
N GLU A 339 -12.22 7.48 -15.25
CA GLU A 339 -12.64 7.10 -16.61
C GLU A 339 -11.44 6.89 -17.54
N TYR A 340 -10.43 7.76 -17.49
CA TYR A 340 -9.23 7.65 -18.32
C TYR A 340 -8.35 6.48 -17.89
N GLY A 341 -8.24 6.20 -16.59
CA GLY A 341 -7.56 5.01 -16.10
C GLY A 341 -8.23 3.71 -16.57
N MET A 342 -9.55 3.62 -16.45
CA MET A 342 -10.33 2.49 -16.95
C MET A 342 -10.22 2.31 -18.47
N GLU A 343 -10.18 3.40 -19.21
CA GLU A 343 -9.98 3.39 -20.67
C GLU A 343 -8.56 2.91 -21.03
N ALA A 344 -7.54 3.35 -20.27
CA ALA A 344 -6.15 2.93 -20.47
C ALA A 344 -5.99 1.41 -20.27
N ILE A 345 -6.59 0.86 -19.24
CA ILE A 345 -6.61 -0.58 -18.95
C ILE A 345 -7.24 -1.36 -20.12
N ARG A 346 -8.38 -0.86 -20.67
CA ARG A 346 -9.01 -1.49 -21.85
C ARG A 346 -8.13 -1.42 -23.09
N ARG A 347 -7.44 -0.30 -23.32
CA ARG A 347 -6.52 -0.15 -24.45
C ARG A 347 -5.30 -1.07 -24.33
N ALA A 348 -4.86 -1.40 -23.11
CA ALA A 348 -3.84 -2.42 -22.86
C ALA A 348 -4.36 -3.86 -23.12
N GLY A 349 -5.62 -4.02 -23.50
CA GLY A 349 -6.22 -5.31 -23.85
C GLY A 349 -6.75 -6.11 -22.66
N LEU A 350 -6.98 -5.45 -21.53
CA LEU A 350 -7.47 -6.05 -20.29
C LEU A 350 -8.97 -5.77 -20.09
N ASP A 351 -9.62 -6.65 -19.33
CA ASP A 351 -10.97 -6.42 -18.80
C ASP A 351 -10.87 -5.46 -17.61
N ALA A 352 -11.22 -4.20 -17.82
CA ALA A 352 -11.11 -3.16 -16.81
C ALA A 352 -12.20 -3.28 -15.74
N ARG A 353 -11.80 -3.41 -14.49
CA ARG A 353 -12.68 -3.57 -13.33
C ARG A 353 -12.42 -2.49 -12.29
N LEU A 354 -13.49 -1.85 -11.83
CA LEU A 354 -13.43 -0.88 -10.77
C LEU A 354 -13.63 -1.58 -9.42
N CYS A 355 -12.64 -1.46 -8.54
CA CYS A 355 -12.57 -2.18 -7.28
C CYS A 355 -12.47 -1.24 -6.09
N SER A 356 -12.49 -1.81 -4.90
CA SER A 356 -12.25 -1.11 -3.64
C SER A 356 -11.22 -1.86 -2.80
N ILE A 357 -10.42 -1.12 -2.06
CA ILE A 357 -9.37 -1.65 -1.18
C ILE A 357 -9.86 -1.64 0.27
N ARG A 358 -9.68 -2.76 0.99
CA ARG A 358 -9.94 -2.86 2.45
C ARG A 358 -8.76 -2.33 3.28
N GLY A 359 -8.04 -1.37 2.76
CA GLY A 359 -6.90 -0.69 3.34
C GLY A 359 -6.82 0.75 2.85
N GLY A 360 -5.67 1.36 2.97
CA GLY A 360 -5.32 2.65 2.39
C GLY A 360 -4.06 2.50 1.55
N THR A 361 -3.82 3.46 0.68
CA THR A 361 -2.60 3.61 -0.12
C THR A 361 -2.12 5.05 -0.04
N ASP A 362 -0.93 5.32 -0.51
CA ASP A 362 -0.47 6.71 -0.72
C ASP A 362 -1.48 7.54 -1.51
N GLY A 363 -2.17 6.93 -2.50
CA GLY A 363 -3.22 7.57 -3.29
C GLY A 363 -4.38 8.10 -2.46
N SER A 364 -4.78 7.40 -1.39
CA SER A 364 -5.82 7.87 -0.48
C SER A 364 -5.42 9.18 0.19
N ARG A 365 -4.18 9.26 0.68
CA ARG A 365 -3.65 10.43 1.39
C ARG A 365 -3.36 11.58 0.43
N LEU A 366 -2.74 11.30 -0.73
CA LEU A 366 -2.50 12.26 -1.80
C LEU A 366 -3.80 12.95 -2.23
N SER A 367 -4.89 12.18 -2.34
CA SER A 367 -6.21 12.71 -2.71
C SER A 367 -6.68 13.79 -1.74
N PHE A 368 -6.53 13.59 -0.43
CA PHE A 368 -6.91 14.58 0.58
C PHE A 368 -5.88 15.70 0.75
N MET A 369 -4.63 15.52 0.28
CA MET A 369 -3.63 16.57 0.21
C MET A 369 -3.81 17.50 -1.00
N GLY A 370 -4.75 17.17 -1.90
CA GLY A 370 -5.10 17.99 -3.07
C GLY A 370 -4.61 17.44 -4.42
N LEU A 371 -4.14 16.19 -4.46
CA LEU A 371 -3.79 15.47 -5.69
C LEU A 371 -4.73 14.26 -5.82
N PRO A 372 -5.88 14.36 -6.51
CA PRO A 372 -6.76 13.22 -6.75
C PRO A 372 -5.97 12.04 -7.36
N CYS A 373 -5.95 10.88 -6.69
CA CYS A 373 -5.02 9.80 -7.01
C CYS A 373 -5.65 8.43 -6.75
N PRO A 374 -6.29 7.81 -7.77
CA PRO A 374 -6.73 6.42 -7.69
C PRO A 374 -5.54 5.47 -7.80
N ASN A 375 -5.79 4.18 -7.50
CA ASN A 375 -4.80 3.14 -7.58
C ASN A 375 -5.03 2.26 -8.83
N ILE A 376 -3.95 1.87 -9.50
CA ILE A 376 -3.95 0.96 -10.65
C ILE A 376 -3.14 -0.28 -10.27
N PHE A 377 -3.49 -1.42 -10.83
CA PHE A 377 -2.81 -2.69 -10.61
C PHE A 377 -1.31 -2.61 -10.94
N ALA A 378 -0.50 -3.30 -10.15
CA ALA A 378 0.91 -3.62 -10.39
C ALA A 378 1.11 -5.14 -10.58
N GLY A 379 0.08 -5.94 -10.38
CA GLY A 379 0.14 -7.40 -10.54
C GLY A 379 0.78 -8.15 -9.39
N GLU A 380 0.87 -7.51 -8.23
CA GLU A 380 1.45 -8.04 -7.00
C GLU A 380 0.42 -8.83 -6.19
N HIS A 381 0.86 -9.94 -5.59
CA HIS A 381 -0.04 -10.83 -4.87
C HIS A 381 0.63 -11.44 -3.64
N ALA A 382 -0.20 -11.81 -2.65
CA ALA A 382 0.23 -12.45 -1.39
C ALA A 382 1.35 -11.67 -0.68
N PHE A 383 1.34 -10.34 -0.83
CA PHE A 383 2.31 -9.42 -0.25
C PHE A 383 2.37 -9.51 1.28
N HIS A 384 3.37 -8.91 1.91
CA HIS A 384 3.70 -9.01 3.33
C HIS A 384 4.01 -10.44 3.81
N SER A 385 4.32 -11.36 2.88
CA SER A 385 4.55 -12.77 3.20
C SER A 385 5.67 -13.39 2.35
N LYS A 386 6.10 -14.58 2.75
CA LYS A 386 7.07 -15.38 1.97
C LYS A 386 6.45 -15.99 0.70
N HIS A 387 5.13 -15.97 0.58
CA HIS A 387 4.39 -16.46 -0.60
C HIS A 387 4.14 -15.38 -1.64
N GLU A 388 4.71 -14.20 -1.46
CA GLU A 388 4.57 -13.08 -2.38
C GLU A 388 5.05 -13.44 -3.78
N TRP A 389 4.28 -13.03 -4.79
CA TRP A 389 4.57 -13.29 -6.19
C TRP A 389 4.04 -12.18 -7.10
N VAL A 390 4.62 -12.08 -8.30
CA VAL A 390 4.19 -11.18 -9.37
C VAL A 390 4.33 -11.88 -10.73
N SER A 391 3.50 -11.51 -11.70
CA SER A 391 3.59 -12.00 -13.08
C SER A 391 4.38 -11.01 -13.96
N VAL A 392 5.31 -11.55 -14.76
CA VAL A 392 6.04 -10.75 -15.76
C VAL A 392 5.07 -10.09 -16.75
N GLN A 393 4.06 -10.83 -17.21
CA GLN A 393 3.11 -10.34 -18.19
C GLN A 393 2.16 -9.30 -17.61
N ASP A 394 1.81 -9.41 -16.32
CA ASP A 394 0.98 -8.41 -15.66
C ASP A 394 1.76 -7.09 -15.49
N MET A 395 3.05 -7.14 -15.10
CA MET A 395 3.90 -5.95 -15.08
C MET A 395 4.02 -5.30 -16.47
N GLN A 396 4.16 -6.09 -17.54
CA GLN A 396 4.17 -5.55 -18.91
C GLN A 396 2.85 -4.86 -19.25
N LYS A 397 1.72 -5.42 -18.82
CA LYS A 397 0.39 -4.82 -19.00
C LYS A 397 0.21 -3.54 -18.19
N ALA A 398 0.82 -3.44 -17.02
CA ALA A 398 0.85 -2.21 -16.24
C ALA A 398 1.64 -1.11 -16.96
N VAL A 399 2.82 -1.44 -17.55
CA VAL A 399 3.56 -0.51 -18.40
C VAL A 399 2.71 -0.03 -19.59
N GLU A 400 2.06 -0.94 -20.33
CA GLU A 400 1.15 -0.58 -21.44
C GLU A 400 0.03 0.35 -20.97
N THR A 401 -0.53 0.07 -19.77
CA THR A 401 -1.60 0.91 -19.18
C THR A 401 -1.11 2.32 -18.90
N ILE A 402 0.09 2.49 -18.31
CA ILE A 402 0.70 3.80 -18.07
C ILE A 402 0.85 4.55 -19.39
N LEU A 403 1.37 3.92 -20.44
CA LEU A 403 1.58 4.56 -21.74
C LEU A 403 0.25 4.99 -22.39
N HIS A 404 -0.76 4.13 -22.36
CA HIS A 404 -2.09 4.48 -22.86
C HIS A 404 -2.73 5.62 -22.07
N LEU A 405 -2.53 5.65 -20.75
CA LEU A 405 -3.04 6.71 -19.90
C LEU A 405 -2.41 8.07 -20.25
N CYS A 406 -1.09 8.11 -20.49
CA CYS A 406 -0.39 9.30 -20.97
C CYS A 406 -0.96 9.80 -22.29
N MET A 407 -1.21 8.90 -23.26
CA MET A 407 -1.83 9.23 -24.55
C MET A 407 -3.25 9.75 -24.39
N ILE A 408 -4.07 9.13 -23.53
CA ILE A 408 -5.47 9.54 -23.32
C ILE A 408 -5.53 10.96 -22.77
N TRP A 409 -4.70 11.29 -21.79
CA TRP A 409 -4.62 12.65 -21.26
C TRP A 409 -4.23 13.67 -22.32
N GLU A 410 -3.34 13.31 -23.24
CA GLU A 410 -3.00 14.14 -24.39
C GLU A 410 -4.14 14.24 -25.40
N GLU A 411 -4.78 13.13 -25.76
CA GLU A 411 -5.89 13.10 -26.73
C GLU A 411 -7.09 13.92 -26.28
N LYS A 412 -7.40 13.92 -24.98
CA LYS A 412 -8.58 14.58 -24.39
C LYS A 412 -8.37 16.06 -24.03
N SER A 413 -7.17 16.59 -24.21
CA SER A 413 -6.78 17.96 -23.89
C SER A 413 -7.01 18.94 -25.04
#